data_7fe0dbfbbf1313673d3a075b6dbafc44
#
_entry.id   7fe0dbfbbf1313673d3a075b6dbafc44
#
_cell.length_a   1.000
_cell.length_b   1.000
_cell.length_c   1.000
_cell.angle_alpha   90.00
_cell.angle_beta   90.00
_cell.angle_gamma   90.00
#
_symmetry.space_group_name_H-M   'P 1'
#
loop_
_entity.id
_entity.type
_entity.pdbx_description
1 polymer ?
#
loop_
_entity_poly.entity_id
_entity_poly.type
_entity_poly.pdbx_seq_one_letter_code
_entity_poly.pdbx_strand_id
1 'polypeptide(L)'
;VKNRMEEQEEPSFRMTMRSKETFFNIEVEGHSEPKVTTIRLHHNKSFYEFGFDEESDGTRRLFDLMDMLLNKREDVLYVVDELERSLHPKLTERFLQLFMQLHDEQRMQLLFTTHESSIMDQAIFRRDEIWFVERNAENASSIYSLDRFKERYDKVLSKAYLEGRYGAIPVFSTFDFREEE
;
A
#
# COMPACT_ATOMS: atom_id res chain seq x y z
N VAL A 1 53.26 -18.92 14.25
CA VAL A 1 52.65 -17.66 13.78
C VAL A 1 51.78 -18.02 12.57
N LYS A 2 50.46 -18.24 12.77
CA LYS A 2 49.51 -18.45 11.68
C LYS A 2 49.02 -17.09 11.23
N ASN A 3 49.39 -16.69 10.03
CA ASN A 3 48.80 -15.57 9.35
C ASN A 3 47.30 -15.92 9.09
N ARG A 4 46.42 -15.24 9.78
CA ARG A 4 45.00 -15.13 9.37
C ARG A 4 45.01 -14.19 8.15
N MET A 5 44.87 -14.75 6.96
CA MET A 5 44.41 -13.96 5.82
C MET A 5 42.99 -13.50 6.15
N GLU A 6 42.82 -12.21 6.39
CA GLU A 6 41.51 -11.57 6.35
C GLU A 6 41.00 -11.72 4.91
N GLU A 7 39.97 -12.52 4.71
CA GLU A 7 39.18 -12.52 3.48
C GLU A 7 38.58 -11.09 3.39
N GLN A 8 39.16 -10.27 2.56
CA GLN A 8 38.55 -9.00 2.18
C GLN A 8 37.30 -9.36 1.40
N GLU A 9 36.11 -9.12 1.99
CA GLU A 9 34.85 -9.18 1.28
C GLU A 9 34.95 -8.26 0.07
N GLU A 10 34.88 -8.80 -1.13
CA GLU A 10 34.85 -8.00 -2.35
C GLU A 10 33.62 -7.10 -2.33
N PRO A 11 33.76 -5.82 -2.70
CA PRO A 11 32.66 -4.89 -2.67
C PRO A 11 31.56 -5.36 -3.63
N SER A 12 30.38 -5.65 -3.11
CA SER A 12 29.19 -5.97 -3.90
C SER A 12 28.30 -4.74 -3.96
N PHE A 13 27.79 -4.46 -5.14
CA PHE A 13 26.84 -3.38 -5.37
C PHE A 13 25.56 -3.96 -5.93
N ARG A 14 24.42 -3.60 -5.32
CA ARG A 14 23.10 -3.93 -5.82
C ARG A 14 22.27 -2.67 -5.93
N MET A 15 21.71 -2.41 -7.11
CA MET A 15 20.80 -1.30 -7.36
C MET A 15 19.53 -1.80 -8.02
N THR A 16 18.38 -1.48 -7.42
CA THR A 16 17.08 -1.70 -8.04
C THR A 16 16.57 -0.38 -8.56
N MET A 17 16.31 -0.31 -9.86
CA MET A 17 15.65 0.84 -10.47
C MET A 17 14.24 0.46 -10.86
N ARG A 18 13.32 1.35 -10.51
CA ARG A 18 11.91 1.20 -10.78
C ARG A 18 11.30 2.52 -11.22
N SER A 19 10.60 2.47 -12.31
CA SER A 19 9.77 3.57 -12.82
C SER A 19 8.39 3.02 -13.18
N LYS A 20 7.50 3.88 -13.68
CA LYS A 20 6.20 3.42 -14.21
C LYS A 20 6.34 2.42 -15.36
N GLU A 21 7.43 2.48 -16.09
CA GLU A 21 7.62 1.76 -17.35
C GLU A 21 8.69 0.66 -17.26
N THR A 22 9.56 0.73 -16.27
CA THR A 22 10.71 -0.17 -16.22
C THR A 22 10.96 -0.68 -14.81
N PHE A 23 11.31 -1.95 -14.74
CA PHE A 23 11.88 -2.58 -13.56
C PHE A 23 13.16 -3.30 -13.95
N PHE A 24 14.27 -2.96 -13.32
CA PHE A 24 15.50 -3.74 -13.45
C PHE A 24 16.33 -3.68 -12.17
N ASN A 25 17.00 -4.79 -11.92
CA ASN A 25 17.95 -4.95 -10.85
C ASN A 25 19.36 -5.11 -11.46
N ILE A 26 20.30 -4.32 -10.98
CA ILE A 26 21.70 -4.38 -11.37
C ILE A 26 22.50 -4.92 -10.18
N GLU A 27 23.20 -6.01 -10.39
CA GLU A 27 24.10 -6.60 -9.40
C GLU A 27 25.51 -6.62 -9.95
N VAL A 28 26.46 -6.16 -9.15
CA VAL A 28 27.90 -6.20 -9.45
C VAL A 28 28.60 -6.85 -8.27
N GLU A 29 29.27 -7.95 -8.51
CA GLU A 29 30.06 -8.67 -7.50
C GLU A 29 31.55 -8.50 -7.83
N GLY A 30 32.29 -7.83 -6.94
CA GLY A 30 33.72 -7.57 -7.12
C GLY A 30 34.00 -6.82 -8.44
N HIS A 31 34.84 -7.41 -9.28
CA HIS A 31 35.25 -6.90 -10.59
C HIS A 31 34.50 -7.58 -11.76
N SER A 32 33.40 -8.28 -11.49
CA SER A 32 32.62 -8.96 -12.52
C SER A 32 31.78 -7.98 -13.36
N GLU A 33 31.35 -8.42 -14.54
CA GLU A 33 30.44 -7.64 -15.37
C GLU A 33 29.08 -7.45 -14.68
N PRO A 34 28.44 -6.28 -14.83
CA PRO A 34 27.13 -6.02 -14.26
C PRO A 34 26.10 -7.02 -14.76
N LYS A 35 25.41 -7.70 -13.85
CA LYS A 35 24.27 -8.54 -14.14
C LYS A 35 23.00 -7.71 -14.09
N VAL A 36 22.32 -7.55 -15.24
CA VAL A 36 21.04 -6.84 -15.31
C VAL A 36 19.92 -7.85 -15.39
N THR A 37 18.99 -7.77 -14.44
CA THR A 37 17.79 -8.61 -14.38
C THR A 37 16.55 -7.75 -14.59
N THR A 38 15.68 -8.14 -15.51
CA THR A 38 14.37 -7.51 -15.71
C THR A 38 13.26 -8.52 -15.44
N ILE A 39 12.02 -8.02 -15.26
CA ILE A 39 10.84 -8.85 -15.05
C ILE A 39 10.00 -8.86 -16.31
N ARG A 40 9.60 -10.05 -16.72
CA ARG A 40 8.58 -10.28 -17.74
C ARG A 40 7.45 -11.12 -17.14
N LEU A 41 6.23 -10.83 -17.52
CA LEU A 41 5.04 -11.43 -16.96
C LEU A 41 4.36 -12.32 -18.00
N HIS A 42 3.98 -13.51 -17.56
CA HIS A 42 3.20 -14.45 -18.35
C HIS A 42 1.75 -14.46 -17.88
N HIS A 43 0.81 -14.25 -18.78
CA HIS A 43 -0.62 -14.38 -18.49
C HIS A 43 -1.16 -15.75 -18.92
N ASN A 44 -1.49 -16.60 -17.96
CA ASN A 44 -2.08 -17.92 -18.17
C ASN A 44 -1.31 -18.77 -19.20
N LYS A 45 -1.99 -19.14 -20.31
CA LYS A 45 -1.46 -19.94 -21.41
C LYS A 45 -0.96 -19.08 -22.59
N SER A 46 -0.72 -17.79 -22.37
CA SER A 46 -0.18 -16.93 -23.41
C SER A 46 1.21 -17.42 -23.83
N PHE A 47 1.47 -17.43 -25.15
CA PHE A 47 2.82 -17.66 -25.68
C PHE A 47 3.68 -16.38 -25.62
N TYR A 48 3.07 -15.24 -25.26
CA TYR A 48 3.75 -13.95 -25.21
C TYR A 48 4.11 -13.60 -23.79
N GLU A 49 5.30 -13.04 -23.64
CA GLU A 49 5.78 -12.41 -22.41
C GLU A 49 5.53 -10.90 -22.53
N PHE A 50 4.93 -10.35 -21.50
CA PHE A 50 4.66 -8.91 -21.40
C PHE A 50 5.76 -8.22 -20.61
N GLY A 51 6.21 -7.07 -21.09
CA GLY A 51 7.07 -6.17 -20.33
C GLY A 51 6.27 -5.53 -19.18
N PHE A 52 6.98 -4.99 -18.20
CA PHE A 52 6.35 -4.31 -17.07
C PHE A 52 5.54 -3.07 -17.49
N ASP A 53 5.96 -2.41 -18.56
CA ASP A 53 5.30 -1.26 -19.20
C ASP A 53 4.00 -1.63 -19.94
N GLU A 54 3.89 -2.88 -20.38
CA GLU A 54 2.71 -3.41 -21.06
C GLU A 54 1.61 -3.87 -20.08
N GLU A 55 1.93 -3.90 -18.78
CA GLU A 55 0.99 -4.32 -17.74
C GLU A 55 0.01 -3.20 -17.34
N SER A 56 -1.16 -3.63 -16.81
CA SER A 56 -2.14 -2.70 -16.25
C SER A 56 -1.60 -2.00 -15.00
N ASP A 57 -2.11 -0.80 -14.70
CA ASP A 57 -1.78 -0.10 -13.46
C ASP A 57 -2.06 -0.95 -12.21
N GLY A 58 -3.14 -1.76 -12.25
CA GLY A 58 -3.47 -2.66 -11.15
C GLY A 58 -2.44 -3.76 -10.95
N THR A 59 -1.97 -4.38 -12.04
CA THR A 59 -0.89 -5.40 -11.99
C THR A 59 0.39 -4.78 -11.45
N ARG A 60 0.77 -3.61 -11.93
CA ARG A 60 1.94 -2.87 -11.45
C ARG A 60 1.82 -2.52 -9.96
N ARG A 61 0.64 -2.09 -9.53
CA ARG A 61 0.37 -1.79 -8.11
C ARG A 61 0.47 -3.03 -7.23
N LEU A 62 -0.09 -4.15 -7.65
CA LEU A 62 0.06 -5.43 -6.91
C LEU A 62 1.53 -5.81 -6.76
N PHE A 63 2.31 -5.66 -7.82
CA PHE A 63 3.74 -5.93 -7.77
C PHE A 63 4.45 -5.05 -6.74
N ASP A 64 4.04 -3.76 -6.62
CA ASP A 64 4.55 -2.85 -5.60
C ASP A 64 4.25 -3.32 -4.18
N LEU A 65 3.05 -3.83 -3.97
CA LEU A 65 2.61 -4.30 -2.68
C LEU A 65 3.21 -5.67 -2.31
N MET A 66 3.57 -6.48 -3.30
CA MET A 66 4.17 -7.80 -3.04
C MET A 66 5.50 -7.72 -2.29
N ASP A 67 6.29 -6.68 -2.51
CA ASP A 67 7.54 -6.48 -1.76
C ASP A 67 7.28 -6.38 -0.25
N MET A 68 6.19 -5.74 0.15
CA MET A 68 5.79 -5.65 1.55
C MET A 68 5.38 -7.00 2.14
N LEU A 69 4.75 -7.88 1.33
CA LEU A 69 4.36 -9.22 1.78
C LEU A 69 5.54 -10.19 1.90
N LEU A 70 6.55 -10.00 1.05
CA LEU A 70 7.71 -10.90 0.97
C LEU A 70 8.88 -10.45 1.84
N ASN A 71 8.84 -9.23 2.37
CA ASN A 71 9.90 -8.70 3.19
C ASN A 71 9.95 -9.44 4.55
N LYS A 72 11.15 -9.89 4.90
CA LYS A 72 11.42 -10.59 6.17
C LYS A 72 12.21 -9.74 7.17
N ARG A 73 12.35 -8.44 6.92
CA ARG A 73 13.03 -7.54 7.85
C ARG A 73 12.13 -7.29 9.04
N GLU A 74 12.73 -7.15 10.21
CA GLU A 74 12.05 -6.72 11.43
C GLU A 74 12.16 -5.20 11.59
N ASP A 75 11.28 -4.63 12.42
CA ASP A 75 11.25 -3.19 12.74
C ASP A 75 11.07 -2.28 11.52
N VAL A 76 10.16 -2.65 10.62
CA VAL A 76 9.86 -1.88 9.40
C VAL A 76 8.50 -1.19 9.54
N LEU A 77 8.46 0.10 9.21
CA LEU A 77 7.24 0.86 8.99
C LEU A 77 7.07 1.12 7.49
N TYR A 78 5.97 0.65 6.91
CA TYR A 78 5.53 1.04 5.59
C TYR A 78 4.54 2.20 5.68
N VAL A 79 4.74 3.21 4.85
CA VAL A 79 3.80 4.33 4.70
C VAL A 79 3.33 4.35 3.25
N VAL A 80 2.03 4.18 3.05
CA VAL A 80 1.42 4.04 1.71
C VAL A 80 0.29 5.02 1.55
N ASP A 81 0.40 5.89 0.58
CA ASP A 81 -0.68 6.80 0.21
C ASP A 81 -1.59 6.13 -0.83
N GLU A 82 -2.92 6.25 -0.64
CA GLU A 82 -3.94 5.64 -1.49
C GLU A 82 -3.65 4.14 -1.74
N LEU A 83 -3.74 3.33 -0.70
CA LEU A 83 -3.42 1.89 -0.77
C LEU A 83 -4.19 1.19 -1.89
N GLU A 84 -5.47 1.51 -2.06
CA GLU A 84 -6.39 0.94 -3.05
C GLU A 84 -6.16 1.42 -4.48
N ARG A 85 -5.29 2.39 -4.69
CA ARG A 85 -5.10 3.01 -6.00
C ARG A 85 -4.91 1.97 -7.10
N SER A 86 -5.75 2.05 -8.15
CA SER A 86 -5.77 1.12 -9.29
C SER A 86 -6.10 -0.34 -8.95
N LEU A 87 -6.55 -0.63 -7.72
CA LEU A 87 -6.94 -1.97 -7.30
C LEU A 87 -8.46 -2.11 -7.18
N HIS A 88 -8.94 -3.31 -7.40
CA HIS A 88 -10.30 -3.67 -7.02
C HIS A 88 -10.39 -3.78 -5.49
N PRO A 89 -11.47 -3.28 -4.81
CA PRO A 89 -11.61 -3.31 -3.35
C PRO A 89 -11.31 -4.67 -2.71
N LYS A 90 -11.73 -5.77 -3.37
CA LYS A 90 -11.45 -7.13 -2.89
C LYS A 90 -9.97 -7.51 -2.92
N LEU A 91 -9.17 -6.91 -3.81
CA LEU A 91 -7.72 -7.13 -3.82
C LEU A 91 -7.04 -6.37 -2.69
N THR A 92 -7.50 -5.15 -2.41
CA THR A 92 -7.03 -4.35 -1.26
C THR A 92 -7.34 -5.06 0.06
N GLU A 93 -8.58 -5.53 0.23
CA GLU A 93 -8.98 -6.33 1.40
C GLU A 93 -8.08 -7.57 1.56
N ARG A 94 -7.87 -8.32 0.48
CA ARG A 94 -7.05 -9.54 0.51
C ARG A 94 -5.58 -9.26 0.80
N PHE A 95 -5.04 -8.17 0.26
CA PHE A 95 -3.68 -7.73 0.57
C PHE A 95 -3.52 -7.44 2.06
N LEU A 96 -4.44 -6.68 2.67
CA LEU A 96 -4.43 -6.36 4.10
C LEU A 96 -4.48 -7.62 4.97
N GLN A 97 -5.38 -8.56 4.64
CA GLN A 97 -5.46 -9.84 5.35
C GLN A 97 -4.16 -10.64 5.27
N LEU A 98 -3.55 -10.69 4.08
CA LEU A 98 -2.28 -11.38 3.89
C LEU A 98 -1.14 -10.69 4.62
N PHE A 99 -1.08 -9.35 4.58
CA PHE A 99 -0.07 -8.59 5.30
C PHE A 99 -0.12 -8.89 6.79
N MET A 100 -1.30 -8.84 7.41
CA MET A 100 -1.47 -9.14 8.83
C MET A 100 -1.12 -10.61 9.14
N GLN A 101 -1.58 -11.55 8.32
CA GLN A 101 -1.32 -12.98 8.53
C GLN A 101 0.15 -13.36 8.41
N LEU A 102 0.88 -12.75 7.46
CA LEU A 102 2.29 -13.08 7.21
C LEU A 102 3.25 -12.42 8.22
N HIS A 103 2.80 -11.36 8.87
CA HIS A 103 3.65 -10.53 9.73
C HIS A 103 3.17 -10.51 11.20
N ASP A 104 2.29 -11.42 11.59
CA ASP A 104 1.70 -11.50 12.93
C ASP A 104 2.77 -11.61 14.06
N GLU A 105 3.86 -12.30 13.79
CA GLU A 105 4.97 -12.46 14.73
C GLU A 105 6.11 -11.44 14.50
N GLN A 106 6.00 -10.58 13.49
CA GLN A 106 7.05 -9.64 13.13
C GLN A 106 6.70 -8.22 13.60
N ARG A 107 7.71 -7.45 13.97
CA ARG A 107 7.53 -6.03 14.32
C ARG A 107 7.46 -5.18 13.05
N MET A 108 6.41 -5.41 12.27
CA MET A 108 6.11 -4.62 11.07
C MET A 108 4.86 -3.78 11.26
N GLN A 109 4.89 -2.59 10.71
CA GLN A 109 3.75 -1.66 10.77
C GLN A 109 3.41 -1.19 9.35
N LEU A 110 2.13 -1.06 9.08
CA LEU A 110 1.61 -0.48 7.85
C LEU A 110 0.71 0.72 8.20
N LEU A 111 1.15 1.91 7.83
CA LEU A 111 0.35 3.13 7.87
C LEU A 111 -0.09 3.45 6.45
N PHE A 112 -1.38 3.61 6.21
CA PHE A 112 -1.86 3.94 4.88
C PHE A 112 -3.04 4.90 4.91
N THR A 113 -3.20 5.63 3.81
CA THR A 113 -4.42 6.39 3.52
C THR A 113 -5.29 5.64 2.53
N THR A 114 -6.60 5.88 2.57
CA THR A 114 -7.56 5.26 1.66
C THR A 114 -8.83 6.09 1.54
N HIS A 115 -9.45 6.05 0.36
CA HIS A 115 -10.80 6.53 0.12
C HIS A 115 -11.83 5.39 0.05
N GLU A 116 -11.39 4.16 0.20
CA GLU A 116 -12.22 2.95 0.08
C GLU A 116 -12.87 2.60 1.43
N SER A 117 -14.10 3.03 1.60
CA SER A 117 -14.84 2.78 2.85
C SER A 117 -15.16 1.31 3.10
N SER A 118 -15.20 0.47 2.06
CA SER A 118 -15.56 -0.95 2.19
C SER A 118 -14.56 -1.77 2.99
N ILE A 119 -13.30 -1.29 3.10
CA ILE A 119 -12.27 -1.95 3.91
C ILE A 119 -12.37 -1.64 5.40
N MET A 120 -13.24 -0.72 5.82
CA MET A 120 -13.50 -0.42 7.24
C MET A 120 -14.29 -1.58 7.89
N ASP A 121 -13.59 -2.67 8.19
CA ASP A 121 -14.15 -3.86 8.81
C ASP A 121 -13.44 -4.17 10.13
N GLN A 122 -14.22 -4.43 11.18
CA GLN A 122 -13.71 -4.83 12.49
C GLN A 122 -13.09 -6.23 12.50
N ALA A 123 -13.31 -7.03 11.47
CA ALA A 123 -12.59 -8.27 11.27
C ALA A 123 -11.13 -8.05 10.84
N ILE A 124 -10.82 -6.86 10.31
CA ILE A 124 -9.49 -6.48 9.84
C ILE A 124 -8.83 -5.51 10.81
N PHE A 125 -9.56 -4.49 11.27
CA PHE A 125 -9.00 -3.40 12.07
C PHE A 125 -9.71 -3.25 13.40
N ARG A 126 -8.96 -2.90 14.43
CA ARG A 126 -9.49 -2.37 15.67
C ARG A 126 -9.96 -0.92 15.47
N ARG A 127 -10.85 -0.45 16.34
CA ARG A 127 -11.37 0.92 16.25
C ARG A 127 -10.30 2.00 16.45
N ASP A 128 -9.31 1.74 17.28
CA ASP A 128 -8.17 2.62 17.54
C ASP A 128 -7.18 2.69 16.37
N GLU A 129 -7.28 1.76 15.42
CA GLU A 129 -6.47 1.74 14.20
C GLU A 129 -7.09 2.52 13.05
N ILE A 130 -8.39 2.87 13.14
CA ILE A 130 -9.09 3.64 12.11
C ILE A 130 -9.13 5.10 12.51
N TRP A 131 -8.59 5.95 11.63
CA TRP A 131 -8.51 7.39 11.83
C TRP A 131 -9.16 8.13 10.67
N PHE A 132 -9.86 9.22 11.00
CA PHE A 132 -10.48 10.11 10.04
C PHE A 132 -9.71 11.42 9.95
N VAL A 133 -9.59 11.93 8.74
CA VAL A 133 -9.05 13.27 8.46
C VAL A 133 -10.16 14.11 7.89
N GLU A 134 -10.44 15.24 8.50
CA GLU A 134 -11.50 16.15 8.10
C GLU A 134 -10.96 17.56 7.96
N ARG A 135 -11.43 18.27 6.96
CA ARG A 135 -11.10 19.68 6.73
C ARG A 135 -12.30 20.53 7.08
N ASN A 136 -12.12 21.51 7.94
CA ASN A 136 -13.18 22.43 8.35
C ASN A 136 -13.36 23.60 7.36
N ALA A 137 -14.36 24.45 7.62
CA ALA A 137 -14.67 25.61 6.79
C ALA A 137 -13.52 26.65 6.70
N GLU A 138 -12.68 26.72 7.73
CA GLU A 138 -11.48 27.57 7.78
C GLU A 138 -10.26 26.95 7.11
N ASN A 139 -10.44 25.82 6.41
CA ASN A 139 -9.38 25.07 5.75
C ASN A 139 -8.33 24.44 6.69
N ALA A 140 -8.62 24.33 7.97
CA ALA A 140 -7.79 23.60 8.91
C ALA A 140 -8.16 22.10 8.90
N SER A 141 -7.16 21.23 8.90
CA SER A 141 -7.37 19.78 8.98
C SER A 141 -7.32 19.31 10.43
N SER A 142 -8.21 18.40 10.76
CA SER A 142 -8.21 17.68 12.04
C SER A 142 -8.14 16.18 11.82
N ILE A 143 -7.53 15.47 12.77
CA ILE A 143 -7.42 14.01 12.74
C ILE A 143 -8.00 13.46 14.05
N TYR A 144 -8.79 12.39 13.95
CA TYR A 144 -9.39 11.75 15.13
C TYR A 144 -9.66 10.27 14.85
N SER A 145 -9.58 9.46 15.93
CA SER A 145 -9.83 8.01 15.85
C SER A 145 -11.32 7.67 15.89
N LEU A 146 -11.69 6.57 15.24
CA LEU A 146 -13.02 5.97 15.36
C LEU A 146 -13.37 5.59 16.81
N ASP A 147 -12.39 5.32 17.66
CA ASP A 147 -12.58 5.00 19.09
C ASP A 147 -13.22 6.15 19.90
N ARG A 148 -13.15 7.39 19.38
CA ARG A 148 -13.85 8.54 19.94
C ARG A 148 -15.37 8.36 19.97
N PHE A 149 -15.93 7.54 19.09
CA PHE A 149 -17.39 7.34 18.95
C PHE A 149 -17.82 6.09 19.72
N LYS A 150 -18.65 6.26 20.73
CA LYS A 150 -19.18 5.19 21.59
C LYS A 150 -20.43 4.55 21.00
N GLU A 151 -20.35 4.02 19.78
CA GLU A 151 -21.47 3.32 19.16
C GLU A 151 -21.43 1.81 19.45
N ARG A 152 -22.61 1.15 19.38
CA ARG A 152 -22.72 -0.30 19.53
C ARG A 152 -22.05 -1.02 18.36
N TYR A 153 -21.46 -2.18 18.64
CA TYR A 153 -20.69 -3.02 17.73
C TYR A 153 -21.51 -3.72 16.63
N ASP A 154 -22.84 -3.50 16.58
CA ASP A 154 -23.78 -4.20 15.71
C ASP A 154 -23.96 -3.57 14.30
N LYS A 155 -23.32 -2.46 14.04
CA LYS A 155 -23.42 -1.75 12.77
C LYS A 155 -22.21 -1.95 11.87
N VAL A 156 -22.48 -2.13 10.58
CA VAL A 156 -21.44 -2.11 9.55
C VAL A 156 -20.80 -0.74 9.49
N LEU A 157 -19.51 -0.64 9.84
CA LEU A 157 -18.79 0.63 9.97
C LEU A 157 -18.80 1.44 8.69
N SER A 158 -18.55 0.81 7.53
CA SER A 158 -18.57 1.46 6.23
C SER A 158 -19.90 2.15 5.93
N LYS A 159 -21.02 1.51 6.28
CA LYS A 159 -22.35 2.09 6.11
C LYS A 159 -22.56 3.31 7.04
N ALA A 160 -22.18 3.19 8.30
CA ALA A 160 -22.29 4.29 9.26
C ALA A 160 -21.43 5.49 8.86
N TYR A 161 -20.23 5.25 8.31
CA TYR A 161 -19.38 6.29 7.75
C TYR A 161 -20.05 7.01 6.57
N LEU A 162 -20.57 6.27 5.59
CA LEU A 162 -21.24 6.85 4.42
C LEU A 162 -22.54 7.58 4.79
N GLU A 163 -23.18 7.24 5.92
CA GLU A 163 -24.28 7.99 6.52
C GLU A 163 -23.81 9.29 7.23
N GLY A 164 -22.50 9.58 7.26
CA GLY A 164 -21.93 10.78 7.89
C GLY A 164 -21.83 10.74 9.41
N ARG A 165 -22.03 9.58 10.05
CA ARG A 165 -22.04 9.48 11.52
C ARG A 165 -20.72 9.80 12.18
N TYR A 166 -19.63 9.59 11.45
CA TYR A 166 -18.27 9.81 11.94
C TYR A 166 -17.64 11.10 11.41
N GLY A 167 -18.37 11.90 10.61
CA GLY A 167 -17.79 13.04 9.88
C GLY A 167 -16.88 12.59 8.73
N ALA A 168 -15.96 13.45 8.33
CA ALA A 168 -14.95 13.23 7.29
C ALA A 168 -15.53 12.73 5.93
N ILE A 169 -16.77 13.09 5.63
CA ILE A 169 -17.40 12.86 4.33
C ILE A 169 -17.43 14.16 3.53
N PRO A 170 -17.34 14.10 2.19
CA PRO A 170 -17.49 15.29 1.35
C PRO A 170 -18.85 15.95 1.57
N VAL A 171 -18.84 17.25 1.84
CA VAL A 171 -20.06 18.06 1.92
C VAL A 171 -20.28 18.69 0.54
N PHE A 172 -21.36 18.30 -0.10
CA PHE A 172 -21.77 18.90 -1.37
C PHE A 172 -22.70 20.09 -1.08
N SER A 173 -22.27 21.31 -1.47
CA SER A 173 -23.18 22.43 -1.56
C SER A 173 -24.09 22.21 -2.78
N THR A 174 -25.40 22.34 -2.62
CA THR A 174 -26.33 22.38 -3.76
C THR A 174 -26.02 23.64 -4.58
N PHE A 175 -25.47 23.47 -5.78
CA PHE A 175 -25.45 24.55 -6.76
C PHE A 175 -26.90 24.76 -7.24
N ASP A 176 -27.46 25.92 -6.92
CA ASP A 176 -28.76 26.34 -7.43
C ASP A 176 -28.52 26.84 -8.85
N PHE A 177 -28.75 26.00 -9.85
CA PHE A 177 -28.73 26.38 -11.26
C PHE A 177 -30.03 27.16 -11.62
N ARG A 178 -30.38 28.19 -10.88
CA ARG A 178 -31.38 29.12 -11.34
C ARG A 178 -30.70 30.00 -12.39
N GLU A 179 -31.06 29.79 -13.64
CA GLU A 179 -30.77 30.70 -14.72
C GLU A 179 -31.35 32.05 -14.31
N GLU A 180 -30.52 33.08 -14.24
CA GLU A 180 -30.95 34.46 -14.19
C GLU A 180 -31.57 34.79 -15.57
N GLU A 181 -32.92 34.94 -15.65
CA GLU A 181 -33.63 35.48 -16.78
C GLU A 181 -33.41 37.02 -16.85
#